data_658388b00a2521ef818bbd52cd0c3113
#
_entry.id   658388b00a2521ef818bbd52cd0c3113
#
_cell.length_a   1.000
_cell.length_b   1.000
_cell.length_c   1.000
_cell.angle_alpha   90.00
_cell.angle_beta   90.00
_cell.angle_gamma   90.00
#
_symmetry.space_group_name_H-M   'P 1'
#
loop_
_entity.id
_entity.type
_entity.pdbx_description
1 polymer ?
#
loop_
_entity_poly.entity_id
_entity_poly.type
_entity_poly.pdbx_seq_one_letter_code
_entity_poly.pdbx_strand_id
1 'polypeptide(L)'
;MSWIYMAWRNLGLKKLQTLLSLILLAFGVGLVSLLMLTEKQLSDTFDRNIQDIDLVLGTKGSPLQLILANVYHVDAPTGNIRLADAQKVMRHPYIEEGIPLAYGDNYRGFRIVGSNDSYLAHYEAVLATGRNIEAPFEVVVGQRVAATTGLQ
;
A
#
# COMPACT_ATOMS: atom_id res chain seq x y z
N MET A 1 16.76 26.26 50.45
CA MET A 1 17.33 26.51 49.09
C MET A 1 16.68 25.50 48.15
N SER A 2 16.07 26.00 47.08
CA SER A 2 15.29 25.14 46.17
C SER A 2 16.19 24.23 45.35
N TRP A 3 15.92 22.93 45.35
CA TRP A 3 16.60 21.91 44.54
C TRP A 3 16.68 22.31 43.05
N ILE A 4 15.67 23.02 42.58
CA ILE A 4 15.54 23.55 41.24
C ILE A 4 16.65 24.57 40.93
N TYR A 5 16.99 25.48 41.90
CA TYR A 5 18.03 26.45 41.74
C TYR A 5 19.41 25.80 41.64
N MET A 6 19.67 24.76 42.46
CA MET A 6 20.93 24.00 42.37
C MET A 6 21.06 23.25 41.04
N ALA A 7 19.97 22.64 40.53
CA ALA A 7 19.95 21.98 39.25
C ALA A 7 20.26 22.95 38.11
N TRP A 8 19.61 24.12 38.11
CA TRP A 8 19.83 25.14 37.08
C TRP A 8 21.28 25.68 37.06
N ARG A 9 21.84 25.91 38.21
CA ARG A 9 23.23 26.35 38.35
C ARG A 9 24.24 25.29 37.90
N ASN A 10 23.95 24.01 38.15
CA ASN A 10 24.80 22.90 37.73
C ASN A 10 24.82 22.71 36.21
N LEU A 11 23.67 22.93 35.56
CA LEU A 11 23.53 22.94 34.09
C LEU A 11 24.45 24.00 33.45
N GLY A 12 24.55 25.18 34.05
CA GLY A 12 25.41 26.27 33.55
C GLY A 12 26.89 26.03 33.74
N LEU A 13 27.30 25.28 34.77
CA LEU A 13 28.71 25.02 35.10
C LEU A 13 29.33 23.91 34.23
N LYS A 14 28.54 22.93 33.82
CA LYS A 14 28.98 21.76 33.00
C LYS A 14 28.35 21.75 31.60
N LYS A 15 28.59 22.83 30.85
CA LYS A 15 27.96 23.06 29.54
C LYS A 15 28.12 21.89 28.56
N LEU A 16 29.32 21.29 28.47
CA LEU A 16 29.58 20.19 27.56
C LEU A 16 28.77 18.92 27.93
N GLN A 17 28.73 18.60 29.23
CA GLN A 17 27.98 17.44 29.71
C GLN A 17 26.47 17.64 29.54
N THR A 18 25.97 18.85 29.78
CA THR A 18 24.57 19.22 29.58
C THR A 18 24.21 19.15 28.11
N LEU A 19 25.06 19.65 27.22
CA LEU A 19 24.84 19.57 25.77
C LEU A 19 24.78 18.11 25.29
N LEU A 20 25.71 17.27 25.75
CA LEU A 20 25.75 15.85 25.40
C LEU A 20 24.49 15.13 25.88
N SER A 21 24.06 15.38 27.11
CA SER A 21 22.81 14.79 27.65
C SER A 21 21.59 15.26 26.89
N LEU A 22 21.54 16.52 26.46
CA LEU A 22 20.42 17.03 25.63
C LEU A 22 20.37 16.38 24.25
N ILE A 23 21.54 16.21 23.62
CA ILE A 23 21.64 15.53 22.33
C ILE A 23 21.18 14.08 22.46
N LEU A 24 21.64 13.37 23.50
CA LEU A 24 21.22 11.98 23.73
C LEU A 24 19.73 11.87 23.99
N LEU A 25 19.15 12.78 24.77
CA LEU A 25 17.72 12.83 25.02
C LEU A 25 16.93 13.10 23.72
N ALA A 26 17.36 14.10 22.95
CA ALA A 26 16.75 14.44 21.68
C ALA A 26 16.82 13.27 20.69
N PHE A 27 17.94 12.56 20.65
CA PHE A 27 18.11 11.38 19.82
C PHE A 27 17.19 10.22 20.27
N GLY A 28 17.07 9.98 21.57
CA GLY A 28 16.18 8.96 22.13
C GLY A 28 14.72 9.25 21.82
N VAL A 29 14.26 10.47 22.07
CA VAL A 29 12.88 10.88 21.73
C VAL A 29 12.63 10.83 20.22
N GLY A 30 13.60 11.32 19.43
CA GLY A 30 13.50 11.30 17.98
C GLY A 30 13.39 9.89 17.40
N LEU A 31 14.15 8.95 17.93
CA LEU A 31 14.14 7.56 17.49
C LEU A 31 12.80 6.86 17.82
N VAL A 32 12.28 7.08 19.03
CA VAL A 32 10.96 6.57 19.43
C VAL A 32 9.86 7.16 18.55
N SER A 33 9.90 8.47 18.31
CA SER A 33 8.93 9.15 17.44
C SER A 33 8.99 8.64 16.00
N LEU A 34 10.18 8.39 15.47
CA LEU A 34 10.38 7.83 14.15
C LEU A 34 9.79 6.43 14.04
N LEU A 35 10.02 5.57 15.04
CA LEU A 35 9.46 4.22 15.07
C LEU A 35 7.93 4.24 15.10
N MET A 36 7.33 5.06 15.96
CA MET A 36 5.86 5.19 16.04
C MET A 36 5.26 5.73 14.74
N LEU A 37 5.93 6.69 14.10
CA LEU A 37 5.46 7.24 12.83
C LEU A 37 5.54 6.19 11.71
N THR A 38 6.63 5.42 11.67
CA THR A 38 6.82 4.35 10.68
C THR A 38 5.80 3.23 10.87
N GLU A 39 5.55 2.81 12.11
CA GLU A 39 4.53 1.81 12.44
C GLU A 39 3.14 2.28 11.97
N LYS A 40 2.77 3.52 12.29
CA LYS A 40 1.48 4.08 11.88
C LYS A 40 1.34 4.14 10.36
N GLN A 41 2.35 4.66 9.65
CA GLN A 41 2.33 4.73 8.18
C GLN A 41 2.23 3.36 7.53
N LEU A 42 2.91 2.36 8.10
CA LEU A 42 2.85 0.99 7.61
C LEU A 42 1.45 0.41 7.83
N SER A 43 0.89 0.53 9.04
CA SER A 43 -0.47 0.07 9.36
C SER A 43 -1.50 0.73 8.45
N ASP A 44 -1.48 2.06 8.31
CA ASP A 44 -2.41 2.81 7.46
C ASP A 44 -2.32 2.38 5.97
N THR A 45 -1.14 1.96 5.53
CA THR A 45 -0.95 1.45 4.16
C THR A 45 -1.51 0.05 3.99
N PHE A 46 -1.28 -0.82 4.98
CA PHE A 46 -1.86 -2.17 4.97
C PHE A 46 -3.39 -2.12 5.03
N ASP A 47 -3.95 -1.33 5.94
CA ASP A 47 -5.39 -1.21 6.12
C ASP A 47 -6.09 -0.71 4.84
N ARG A 48 -5.50 0.26 4.14
CA ARG A 48 -6.04 0.73 2.85
C ARG A 48 -6.02 -0.32 1.75
N ASN A 49 -5.01 -1.18 1.73
CA ASN A 49 -4.93 -2.22 0.71
C ASN A 49 -5.93 -3.36 0.93
N ILE A 50 -6.40 -3.55 2.17
CA ILE A 50 -7.37 -4.60 2.53
C ILE A 50 -8.79 -4.02 2.60
N GLN A 51 -8.93 -2.71 2.60
CA GLN A 51 -10.22 -2.05 2.75
C GLN A 51 -11.21 -2.57 1.70
N ASP A 52 -12.39 -2.95 2.18
CA ASP A 52 -13.50 -3.45 1.36
C ASP A 52 -13.21 -4.76 0.58
N ILE A 53 -12.19 -5.54 1.00
CA ILE A 53 -11.91 -6.87 0.44
C ILE A 53 -12.23 -7.95 1.48
N ASP A 54 -13.43 -8.54 1.39
CA ASP A 54 -13.87 -9.61 2.30
C ASP A 54 -13.41 -11.00 1.86
N LEU A 55 -13.25 -11.23 0.57
CA LEU A 55 -12.95 -12.54 0.00
C LEU A 55 -12.00 -12.45 -1.19
N VAL A 56 -11.00 -13.32 -1.21
CA VAL A 56 -10.13 -13.51 -2.36
C VAL A 56 -10.31 -14.92 -2.93
N LEU A 57 -10.66 -15.00 -4.21
CA LEU A 57 -10.84 -16.26 -4.94
C LEU A 57 -9.69 -16.50 -5.91
N GLY A 58 -9.06 -17.65 -5.82
CA GLY A 58 -7.97 -18.02 -6.74
C GLY A 58 -7.74 -19.52 -6.81
N THR A 59 -6.67 -19.93 -7.48
CA THR A 59 -6.29 -21.35 -7.56
C THR A 59 -5.90 -21.91 -6.20
N LYS A 60 -6.11 -23.21 -6.03
CA LYS A 60 -5.68 -23.91 -4.83
C LYS A 60 -4.15 -23.82 -4.68
N GLY A 61 -3.70 -23.27 -3.57
CA GLY A 61 -2.29 -23.04 -3.28
C GLY A 61 -2.09 -22.48 -1.88
N SER A 62 -1.04 -21.69 -1.67
CA SER A 62 -0.80 -21.00 -0.41
C SER A 62 -1.76 -19.84 -0.22
N PRO A 63 -2.54 -19.78 0.87
CA PRO A 63 -3.41 -18.65 1.18
C PRO A 63 -2.64 -17.33 1.26
N LEU A 64 -1.44 -17.36 1.82
CA LEU A 64 -0.57 -16.18 1.94
C LEU A 64 -0.18 -15.64 0.55
N GLN A 65 0.23 -16.53 -0.36
CA GLN A 65 0.60 -16.13 -1.72
C GLN A 65 -0.61 -15.58 -2.49
N LEU A 66 -1.79 -16.14 -2.27
CA LEU A 66 -3.03 -15.64 -2.87
C LEU A 66 -3.32 -14.19 -2.45
N ILE A 67 -3.20 -13.90 -1.15
CA ILE A 67 -3.37 -12.55 -0.61
C ILE A 67 -2.29 -11.61 -1.12
N LEU A 68 -1.01 -12.01 -1.06
CA LEU A 68 0.10 -11.18 -1.54
C LEU A 68 -0.03 -10.83 -3.03
N ALA A 69 -0.49 -11.77 -3.84
CA ALA A 69 -0.65 -11.54 -5.27
C ALA A 69 -1.86 -10.66 -5.61
N ASN A 70 -3.02 -10.92 -4.99
CA ASN A 70 -4.28 -10.30 -5.43
C ASN A 70 -4.67 -9.05 -4.63
N VAL A 71 -4.23 -8.92 -3.39
CA VAL A 71 -4.52 -7.76 -2.54
C VAL A 71 -3.35 -6.78 -2.53
N TYR A 72 -2.15 -7.28 -2.29
CA TYR A 72 -0.96 -6.43 -2.19
C TYR A 72 -0.21 -6.25 -3.51
N HIS A 73 -0.54 -7.02 -4.55
CA HIS A 73 0.11 -6.98 -5.87
C HIS A 73 1.64 -7.15 -5.84
N VAL A 74 2.17 -7.80 -4.79
CA VAL A 74 3.63 -7.96 -4.57
C VAL A 74 4.18 -9.19 -5.27
N ASP A 75 3.38 -10.27 -5.40
CA ASP A 75 3.79 -11.55 -5.94
C ASP A 75 2.97 -11.92 -7.19
N ALA A 76 3.32 -13.02 -7.84
CA ALA A 76 2.54 -13.59 -8.92
C ALA A 76 1.51 -14.60 -8.37
N PRO A 77 0.30 -14.69 -8.94
CA PRO A 77 -0.68 -15.68 -8.54
C PRO A 77 -0.16 -17.09 -8.84
N THR A 78 -0.56 -18.06 -8.01
CA THR A 78 -0.16 -19.47 -8.14
C THR A 78 -0.72 -20.17 -9.37
N GLY A 79 -1.60 -19.53 -10.10
CA GLY A 79 -2.23 -20.03 -11.31
C GLY A 79 -3.55 -19.31 -11.60
N ASN A 80 -4.27 -19.79 -12.59
CA ASN A 80 -5.52 -19.19 -13.06
C ASN A 80 -6.72 -20.07 -12.70
N ILE A 81 -7.85 -19.43 -12.41
CA ILE A 81 -9.17 -20.08 -12.33
C ILE A 81 -9.93 -19.82 -13.62
N ARG A 82 -10.86 -20.71 -13.96
CA ARG A 82 -11.71 -20.50 -15.14
C ARG A 82 -12.66 -19.34 -14.87
N LEU A 83 -12.77 -18.42 -15.81
CA LEU A 83 -13.66 -17.26 -15.71
C LEU A 83 -15.12 -17.66 -15.43
N ALA A 84 -15.59 -18.76 -16.01
CA ALA A 84 -16.94 -19.26 -15.79
C ALA A 84 -17.18 -19.67 -14.32
N ASP A 85 -16.18 -20.25 -13.65
CA ASP A 85 -16.27 -20.62 -12.24
C ASP A 85 -16.23 -19.38 -11.35
N ALA A 86 -15.38 -18.41 -11.65
CA ALA A 86 -15.35 -17.12 -10.96
C ALA A 86 -16.70 -16.39 -11.10
N GLN A 87 -17.24 -16.28 -12.30
CA GLN A 87 -18.53 -15.64 -12.54
C GLN A 87 -19.69 -16.33 -11.83
N LYS A 88 -19.64 -17.66 -11.67
CA LYS A 88 -20.63 -18.39 -10.91
C LYS A 88 -20.63 -18.02 -9.43
N VAL A 89 -19.45 -17.83 -8.86
CA VAL A 89 -19.29 -17.38 -7.47
C VAL A 89 -19.72 -15.91 -7.33
N MET A 90 -19.29 -15.03 -8.23
CA MET A 90 -19.65 -13.61 -8.22
C MET A 90 -21.15 -13.34 -8.32
N ARG A 91 -21.94 -14.28 -8.91
CA ARG A 91 -23.42 -14.17 -8.97
C ARG A 91 -24.12 -14.65 -7.70
N HIS A 92 -23.39 -15.06 -6.67
CA HIS A 92 -24.00 -15.53 -5.44
C HIS A 92 -24.67 -14.37 -4.68
N PRO A 93 -25.88 -14.55 -4.09
CA PRO A 93 -26.62 -13.47 -3.44
C PRO A 93 -25.91 -12.76 -2.30
N TYR A 94 -24.89 -13.38 -1.71
CA TYR A 94 -24.09 -12.81 -0.63
C TYR A 94 -22.84 -12.05 -1.11
N ILE A 95 -22.62 -11.99 -2.41
CA ILE A 95 -21.50 -11.24 -2.99
C ILE A 95 -22.08 -9.99 -3.64
N GLU A 96 -21.72 -8.86 -3.10
CA GLU A 96 -22.17 -7.58 -3.59
C GLU A 96 -21.45 -7.22 -4.89
N GLU A 97 -20.14 -7.35 -4.89
CA GLU A 97 -19.31 -7.06 -6.05
C GLU A 97 -18.14 -8.04 -6.17
N GLY A 98 -17.73 -8.32 -7.39
CA GLY A 98 -16.56 -9.16 -7.67
C GLY A 98 -15.67 -8.48 -8.71
N ILE A 99 -14.42 -8.26 -8.36
CA ILE A 99 -13.41 -7.64 -9.22
C ILE A 99 -12.49 -8.73 -9.77
N PRO A 100 -12.60 -9.09 -11.06
CA PRO A 100 -11.70 -10.07 -11.66
C PRO A 100 -10.32 -9.45 -11.90
N LEU A 101 -9.27 -10.18 -11.57
CA LEU A 101 -7.88 -9.79 -11.85
C LEU A 101 -7.25 -10.83 -12.77
N ALA A 102 -6.78 -10.39 -13.94
CA ALA A 102 -6.01 -11.20 -14.86
C ALA A 102 -4.58 -10.63 -14.96
N TYR A 103 -3.63 -11.38 -14.47
CA TYR A 103 -2.22 -11.02 -14.58
C TYR A 103 -1.67 -11.60 -15.89
N GLY A 104 -1.27 -10.71 -16.77
CA GLY A 104 -0.73 -11.07 -18.07
C GLY A 104 0.76 -10.79 -18.16
N ASP A 105 1.13 -10.13 -19.22
CA ASP A 105 2.49 -9.76 -19.56
C ASP A 105 2.97 -8.54 -18.77
N ASN A 106 4.17 -8.09 -19.05
CA ASN A 106 4.70 -6.85 -18.53
C ASN A 106 5.19 -5.95 -19.66
N TYR A 107 5.14 -4.65 -19.43
CA TYR A 107 5.72 -3.66 -20.32
C TYR A 107 6.84 -2.92 -19.59
N ARG A 108 8.08 -3.11 -20.03
CA ARG A 108 9.29 -2.49 -19.43
C ARG A 108 9.40 -2.68 -17.92
N GLY A 109 9.02 -3.85 -17.40
CA GLY A 109 9.04 -4.18 -15.99
C GLY A 109 7.78 -3.75 -15.21
N PHE A 110 6.84 -3.07 -15.83
CA PHE A 110 5.53 -2.77 -15.25
C PHE A 110 4.53 -3.85 -15.62
N ARG A 111 3.84 -4.35 -14.61
CA ARG A 111 2.86 -5.42 -14.78
C ARG A 111 1.61 -4.90 -15.48
N ILE A 112 1.10 -5.68 -16.43
CA ILE A 112 -0.20 -5.44 -17.07
C ILE A 112 -1.25 -6.24 -16.30
N VAL A 113 -2.28 -5.57 -15.82
CA VAL A 113 -3.39 -6.17 -15.09
C VAL A 113 -4.67 -5.94 -15.86
N GLY A 114 -5.31 -7.02 -16.28
CA GLY A 114 -6.65 -6.97 -16.84
C GLY A 114 -7.69 -7.01 -15.73
N SER A 115 -8.66 -6.10 -15.78
CA SER A 115 -9.76 -6.03 -14.82
C SER A 115 -10.99 -5.39 -15.47
N ASN A 116 -12.02 -5.10 -14.67
CA ASN A 116 -13.19 -4.33 -15.06
C ASN A 116 -13.15 -2.89 -14.49
N ASP A 117 -14.15 -2.09 -14.82
CA ASP A 117 -14.24 -0.69 -14.38
C ASP A 117 -14.33 -0.53 -12.85
N SER A 118 -14.88 -1.54 -12.17
CA SER A 118 -14.95 -1.57 -10.70
C SER A 118 -13.58 -1.56 -10.04
N TYR A 119 -12.54 -2.03 -10.71
CA TYR A 119 -11.18 -2.00 -10.19
C TYR A 119 -10.68 -0.57 -9.94
N LEU A 120 -10.90 0.33 -10.88
CA LEU A 120 -10.52 1.73 -10.71
C LEU A 120 -11.39 2.43 -9.66
N ALA A 121 -12.67 2.11 -9.60
CA ALA A 121 -13.60 2.64 -8.61
C ALA A 121 -13.23 2.19 -7.18
N HIS A 122 -12.88 0.92 -7.00
CA HIS A 122 -12.44 0.36 -5.71
C HIS A 122 -11.23 1.09 -5.12
N TYR A 123 -10.27 1.48 -5.96
CA TYR A 123 -9.10 2.24 -5.52
C TYR A 123 -9.31 3.76 -5.56
N GLU A 124 -10.55 4.23 -5.76
CA GLU A 124 -10.88 5.66 -5.89
C GLU A 124 -9.97 6.38 -6.90
N ALA A 125 -9.56 5.67 -7.96
CA ALA A 125 -8.61 6.18 -8.92
C ALA A 125 -9.26 7.24 -9.80
N VAL A 126 -8.67 8.43 -9.82
CA VAL A 126 -9.11 9.54 -10.65
C VAL A 126 -8.19 9.68 -11.86
N LEU A 127 -8.79 9.69 -13.05
CA LEU A 127 -8.05 9.93 -14.28
C LEU A 127 -7.64 11.41 -14.37
N ALA A 128 -6.34 11.66 -14.52
CA ALA A 128 -5.82 13.00 -14.72
C ALA A 128 -6.10 13.52 -16.15
N THR A 129 -6.07 12.62 -17.13
CA THR A 129 -6.33 12.88 -18.55
C THR A 129 -6.93 11.64 -19.19
N GLY A 130 -7.66 11.80 -20.28
CA GLY A 130 -8.24 10.69 -21.03
C GLY A 130 -9.61 10.24 -20.50
N ARG A 131 -9.94 8.99 -20.73
CA ARG A 131 -11.22 8.34 -20.39
C ARG A 131 -10.99 6.92 -19.89
N ASN A 132 -12.01 6.31 -19.32
CA ASN A 132 -12.01 4.88 -18.98
C ASN A 132 -11.91 4.02 -20.23
N ILE A 133 -11.56 2.74 -20.04
CA ILE A 133 -11.45 1.73 -21.10
C ILE A 133 -12.85 1.45 -21.65
N GLU A 134 -13.05 1.67 -22.94
CA GLU A 134 -14.32 1.40 -23.63
C GLU A 134 -14.18 0.33 -24.70
N ALA A 135 -12.96 0.09 -25.18
CA ALA A 135 -12.69 -0.84 -26.25
C ALA A 135 -11.52 -1.80 -25.92
N PRO A 136 -11.50 -3.00 -26.55
CA PRO A 136 -10.36 -3.91 -26.43
C PRO A 136 -9.06 -3.23 -26.86
N PHE A 137 -7.96 -3.57 -26.17
CA PHE A 137 -6.61 -3.01 -26.36
C PHE A 137 -6.41 -1.57 -25.90
N GLU A 138 -7.37 -0.96 -25.27
CA GLU A 138 -7.15 0.28 -24.51
C GLU A 138 -6.59 -0.03 -23.13
N VAL A 139 -5.75 0.87 -22.62
CA VAL A 139 -5.13 0.73 -21.31
C VAL A 139 -5.18 2.06 -20.56
N VAL A 140 -5.40 1.98 -19.26
CA VAL A 140 -5.18 3.11 -18.35
C VAL A 140 -3.80 2.97 -17.75
N VAL A 141 -2.99 4.02 -17.86
CA VAL A 141 -1.60 4.02 -17.44
C VAL A 141 -1.46 4.81 -16.15
N GLY A 142 -0.89 4.19 -15.12
CA GLY A 142 -0.60 4.89 -13.87
C GLY A 142 0.41 6.03 -14.06
N GLN A 143 0.27 7.11 -13.32
CA GLN A 143 1.11 8.31 -13.41
C GLN A 143 2.62 8.00 -13.39
N ARG A 144 3.04 7.08 -12.53
CA ARG A 144 4.45 6.67 -12.42
C ARG A 144 4.93 5.96 -13.68
N VAL A 145 4.10 5.12 -14.28
CA VAL A 145 4.42 4.41 -15.51
C VAL A 145 4.50 5.39 -16.68
N ALA A 146 3.52 6.28 -16.81
CA ALA A 146 3.52 7.35 -17.82
C ALA A 146 4.78 8.20 -17.74
N ALA A 147 5.16 8.66 -16.55
CA ALA A 147 6.37 9.46 -16.34
C ALA A 147 7.67 8.72 -16.70
N THR A 148 7.72 7.39 -16.48
CA THR A 148 8.93 6.60 -16.72
C THR A 148 9.05 6.13 -18.17
N THR A 149 7.92 5.84 -18.82
CA THR A 149 7.88 5.22 -20.16
C THR A 149 7.63 6.23 -21.28
N GLY A 150 7.14 7.43 -20.95
CA GLY A 150 6.74 8.46 -21.91
C GLY A 150 5.40 8.16 -22.61
N LEU A 151 4.61 7.22 -22.10
CA LEU A 151 3.25 6.96 -22.61
C LEU A 151 2.31 8.09 -22.17
N GLN A 152 1.43 8.51 -23.08
CA GLN A 152 0.41 9.53 -22.86
C GLN A 152 -0.95 9.00 -23.30
#